data_8e48549533a1f16edd35066b6538922f
#
_entry.id   8e48549533a1f16edd35066b6538922f
#
_cell.length_a   1.000
_cell.length_b   1.000
_cell.length_c   1.000
_cell.angle_alpha   90.00
_cell.angle_beta   90.00
_cell.angle_gamma   90.00
#
_symmetry.space_group_name_H-M   'P 1'
#
loop_
_entity.id
_entity.type
_entity.pdbx_description
1 polymer ?
#
loop_
_entity_poly.entity_id
_entity_poly.type
_entity_poly.pdbx_seq_one_letter_code
_entity_poly.pdbx_strand_id
1 'polypeptide(L)'
;MIQRDVLLRQIQQLTHALVRIAEMITNREFDRALEAIDEQLNMQLDGSAEGLRRIPPERLLALCHENGRFSAQAAQTLARLLRLQGDAHAGRDEDAAAGACYGRALLLLRAALQSDDATVSWKIGTHLAELQRLTDEHPPGDDVAGALQ
;
A
#
# COMPACT_ATOMS: atom_id res chain seq x y z
N MET A 1 -7.80 10.68 -19.77
CA MET A 1 -8.28 9.82 -18.67
C MET A 1 -7.43 8.56 -18.61
N ILE A 2 -6.81 8.31 -17.47
CA ILE A 2 -5.99 7.11 -17.30
C ILE A 2 -6.93 5.91 -17.19
N GLN A 3 -6.74 4.94 -18.08
CA GLN A 3 -7.53 3.72 -18.02
C GLN A 3 -7.00 2.85 -16.89
N ARG A 4 -7.90 2.18 -16.17
CA ARG A 4 -7.55 1.34 -15.03
C ARG A 4 -6.53 0.25 -15.39
N ASP A 5 -6.64 -0.32 -16.58
CA ASP A 5 -5.73 -1.38 -17.03
C ASP A 5 -4.28 -0.88 -17.10
N VAL A 6 -4.08 0.36 -17.53
CA VAL A 6 -2.75 0.98 -17.58
C VAL A 6 -2.24 1.19 -16.17
N LEU A 7 -3.13 1.64 -15.27
CA LEU A 7 -2.78 1.88 -13.87
C LEU A 7 -2.34 0.59 -13.16
N LEU A 8 -3.10 -0.49 -13.34
CA LEU A 8 -2.76 -1.79 -12.74
C LEU A 8 -1.42 -2.31 -13.24
N ARG A 9 -1.15 -2.16 -14.53
CA ARG A 9 0.12 -2.55 -15.13
C ARG A 9 1.27 -1.76 -14.53
N GLN A 10 1.05 -0.45 -14.31
CA GLN A 10 2.04 0.43 -13.70
C GLN A 10 2.30 0.04 -12.24
N ILE A 11 1.26 -0.31 -11.48
CA ILE A 11 1.41 -0.80 -10.11
C ILE A 11 2.26 -2.07 -10.09
N GLN A 12 2.02 -2.98 -11.03
CA GLN A 12 2.81 -4.21 -11.13
C GLN A 12 4.28 -3.93 -11.46
N GLN A 13 4.56 -2.89 -12.24
CA GLN A 13 5.93 -2.50 -12.58
C GLN A 13 6.69 -1.94 -11.38
N LEU A 14 5.99 -1.53 -10.33
CA LEU A 14 6.61 -1.05 -9.09
C LEU A 14 7.37 -2.15 -8.35
N THR A 15 7.14 -3.41 -8.67
CA THR A 15 7.74 -4.54 -7.95
C THR A 15 9.26 -4.43 -7.87
N HIS A 16 9.91 -4.00 -8.95
CA HIS A 16 11.37 -3.84 -8.96
C HIS A 16 11.83 -2.69 -8.06
N ALA A 17 11.07 -1.59 -8.04
CA ALA A 17 11.39 -0.45 -7.19
C ALA A 17 11.22 -0.79 -5.71
N LEU A 18 10.30 -1.69 -5.37
CA LEU A 18 10.02 -2.05 -3.99
C LEU A 18 11.24 -2.66 -3.28
N VAL A 19 12.05 -3.44 -3.99
CA VAL A 19 13.27 -4.03 -3.43
C VAL A 19 14.25 -2.93 -3.02
N ARG A 20 14.45 -1.93 -3.89
CA ARG A 20 15.36 -0.82 -3.60
C ARG A 20 14.86 0.03 -2.45
N ILE A 21 13.56 0.29 -2.42
CA ILE A 21 12.93 1.07 -1.35
C ILE A 21 13.07 0.34 -0.02
N ALA A 22 12.88 -0.98 -0.01
CA ALA A 22 13.05 -1.79 1.20
C ALA A 22 14.48 -1.71 1.73
N GLU A 23 15.48 -1.72 0.83
CA GLU A 23 16.87 -1.55 1.22
C GLU A 23 17.13 -0.19 1.86
N MET A 24 16.57 0.87 1.30
CA MET A 24 16.69 2.22 1.87
C MET A 24 16.14 2.26 3.29
N ILE A 25 14.99 1.63 3.53
CA ILE A 25 14.37 1.57 4.85
C ILE A 25 15.23 0.76 5.82
N THR A 26 15.77 -0.37 5.39
CA THR A 26 16.68 -1.18 6.21
C THR A 26 17.93 -0.38 6.62
N ASN A 27 18.42 0.47 5.71
CA ASN A 27 19.59 1.32 5.98
C ASN A 27 19.20 2.64 6.67
N ARG A 28 17.94 2.78 7.11
CA ARG A 28 17.40 3.96 7.79
C ARG A 28 17.49 5.24 6.96
N GLU A 29 17.45 5.10 5.64
CA GLU A 29 17.41 6.22 4.69
C GLU A 29 15.95 6.58 4.38
N PHE A 30 15.20 7.00 5.41
CA PHE A 30 13.74 7.17 5.31
C PHE A 30 13.35 8.29 4.35
N ASP A 31 14.08 9.39 4.33
CA ASP A 31 13.80 10.49 3.42
C ASP A 31 13.99 10.06 1.97
N ARG A 32 15.05 9.32 1.70
CA ARG A 32 15.30 8.79 0.35
C ARG A 32 14.24 7.79 -0.07
N ALA A 33 13.79 6.96 0.88
CA ALA A 33 12.74 5.99 0.60
C ALA A 33 11.43 6.70 0.21
N LEU A 34 11.05 7.73 0.97
CA LEU A 34 9.84 8.51 0.67
C LEU A 34 9.94 9.25 -0.67
N GLU A 35 11.11 9.81 -0.98
CA GLU A 35 11.34 10.45 -2.27
C GLU A 35 11.22 9.44 -3.42
N ALA A 36 11.79 8.25 -3.26
CA ALA A 36 11.71 7.20 -4.27
C ALA A 36 10.27 6.73 -4.49
N ILE A 37 9.49 6.58 -3.42
CA ILE A 37 8.09 6.22 -3.51
C ILE A 37 7.31 7.31 -4.25
N ASP A 38 7.53 8.57 -3.85
CA ASP A 38 6.85 9.73 -4.46
C ASP A 38 7.17 9.83 -5.95
N GLU A 39 8.43 9.64 -6.31
CA GLU A 39 8.87 9.67 -7.71
C GLU A 39 8.18 8.59 -8.53
N GLN A 40 8.11 7.36 -8.01
CA GLN A 40 7.44 6.27 -8.70
C GLN A 40 5.95 6.53 -8.88
N LEU A 41 5.29 7.04 -7.84
CA LEU A 41 3.87 7.33 -7.91
C LEU A 41 3.56 8.51 -8.83
N ASN A 42 4.41 9.54 -8.85
CA ASN A 42 4.23 10.67 -9.76
C ASN A 42 4.37 10.26 -11.23
N MET A 43 5.26 9.31 -11.51
CA MET A 43 5.43 8.80 -12.86
C MET A 43 4.24 7.97 -13.33
N GLN A 44 3.50 7.38 -12.42
CA GLN A 44 2.52 6.35 -12.74
C GLN A 44 1.10 6.69 -12.29
N LEU A 45 0.98 7.43 -11.21
CA LEU A 45 -0.29 7.89 -10.70
C LEU A 45 -0.22 9.40 -10.68
N ASP A 46 -1.01 10.07 -11.38
CA ASP A 46 -1.05 11.52 -11.40
C ASP A 46 -1.28 12.06 -9.97
N GLY A 47 -0.24 11.99 -9.13
CA GLY A 47 -0.35 12.40 -7.74
C GLY A 47 0.85 11.95 -6.91
N SER A 48 1.00 12.52 -5.71
CA SER A 48 2.12 12.24 -4.83
C SER A 48 1.85 11.04 -3.91
N ALA A 49 2.91 10.53 -3.28
CA ALA A 49 2.79 9.51 -2.25
C ALA A 49 1.88 9.96 -1.10
N GLU A 50 1.87 11.25 -0.82
CA GLU A 50 0.97 11.82 0.18
C GLU A 50 -0.49 11.62 -0.21
N GLY A 51 -0.82 11.74 -1.50
CA GLY A 51 -2.15 11.48 -2.02
C GLY A 51 -2.58 10.03 -1.81
N LEU A 52 -1.65 9.08 -2.00
CA LEU A 52 -1.95 7.66 -1.85
C LEU A 52 -2.42 7.32 -0.43
N ARG A 53 -1.75 7.84 0.60
CA ARG A 53 -2.14 7.56 1.99
C ARG A 53 -3.42 8.28 2.43
N ARG A 54 -3.95 9.16 1.58
CA ARG A 54 -5.18 9.91 1.84
C ARG A 54 -6.36 9.45 1.00
N ILE A 55 -6.14 8.52 0.07
CA ILE A 55 -7.23 8.00 -0.76
C ILE A 55 -8.26 7.31 0.14
N PRO A 56 -9.57 7.64 0.00
CA PRO A 56 -10.60 6.95 0.77
C PRO A 56 -10.58 5.44 0.54
N PRO A 57 -10.90 4.63 1.56
CA PRO A 57 -10.82 3.17 1.46
C PRO A 57 -11.55 2.58 0.26
N GLU A 58 -12.76 3.04 -0.03
CA GLU A 58 -13.54 2.52 -1.16
C GLU A 58 -12.89 2.83 -2.51
N ARG A 59 -12.24 3.98 -2.64
CA ARG A 59 -11.53 4.33 -3.88
C ARG A 59 -10.24 3.54 -4.01
N LEU A 60 -9.59 3.29 -2.90
CA LEU A 60 -8.37 2.48 -2.89
C LEU A 60 -8.66 1.06 -3.37
N LEU A 61 -9.74 0.45 -2.89
CA LEU A 61 -10.16 -0.86 -3.34
C LEU A 61 -10.57 -0.85 -4.82
N ALA A 62 -11.23 0.22 -5.27
CA ALA A 62 -11.62 0.36 -6.67
C ALA A 62 -10.42 0.41 -7.61
N LEU A 63 -9.27 0.95 -7.17
CA LEU A 63 -8.05 0.95 -7.96
C LEU A 63 -7.54 -0.44 -8.29
N CYS A 64 -7.92 -1.44 -7.48
CA CYS A 64 -7.46 -2.81 -7.66
C CYS A 64 -8.39 -3.65 -8.54
N HIS A 65 -9.35 -3.03 -9.23
CA HIS A 65 -10.25 -3.74 -10.15
C HIS A 65 -9.73 -3.66 -11.58
N GLU A 66 -9.76 -4.79 -12.25
CA GLU A 66 -9.38 -4.93 -13.67
C GLU A 66 -10.50 -5.65 -14.39
N ASN A 67 -11.06 -5.02 -15.42
CA ASN A 67 -12.16 -5.58 -16.20
C ASN A 67 -13.35 -6.03 -15.33
N GLY A 68 -13.65 -5.24 -14.29
CA GLY A 68 -14.74 -5.54 -13.36
C GLY A 68 -14.40 -6.57 -12.29
N ARG A 69 -13.18 -7.09 -12.28
CA ARG A 69 -12.73 -8.08 -11.30
C ARG A 69 -11.67 -7.50 -10.39
N PHE A 70 -11.73 -7.86 -9.12
CA PHE A 70 -10.72 -7.48 -8.14
C PHE A 70 -9.42 -8.23 -8.42
N SER A 71 -8.30 -7.49 -8.51
CA SER A 71 -6.98 -8.07 -8.71
C SER A 71 -6.25 -8.19 -7.37
N ALA A 72 -6.15 -9.41 -6.86
CA ALA A 72 -5.41 -9.66 -5.63
C ALA A 72 -3.93 -9.34 -5.80
N GLN A 73 -3.37 -9.53 -6.99
CA GLN A 73 -1.98 -9.20 -7.26
C GLN A 73 -1.73 -7.70 -7.13
N ALA A 74 -2.59 -6.87 -7.73
CA ALA A 74 -2.48 -5.42 -7.62
C ALA A 74 -2.64 -4.96 -6.18
N ALA A 75 -3.59 -5.54 -5.44
CA ALA A 75 -3.82 -5.20 -4.04
C ALA A 75 -2.60 -5.54 -3.18
N GLN A 76 -1.98 -6.70 -3.40
CA GLN A 76 -0.79 -7.10 -2.65
C GLN A 76 0.40 -6.20 -2.96
N THR A 77 0.61 -5.82 -4.22
CA THR A 77 1.69 -4.91 -4.61
C THR A 77 1.50 -3.54 -3.99
N LEU A 78 0.29 -3.00 -4.07
CA LEU A 78 -0.02 -1.70 -3.50
C LEU A 78 0.08 -1.70 -1.98
N ALA A 79 -0.37 -2.80 -1.34
CA ALA A 79 -0.23 -2.96 0.11
C ALA A 79 1.23 -2.96 0.53
N ARG A 80 2.08 -3.62 -0.23
CA ARG A 80 3.52 -3.65 0.06
C ARG A 80 4.14 -2.27 -0.04
N LEU A 81 3.76 -1.50 -1.06
CA LEU A 81 4.23 -0.12 -1.21
C LEU A 81 3.78 0.75 -0.04
N LEU A 82 2.50 0.65 0.36
CA LEU A 82 1.96 1.38 1.49
C LEU A 82 2.64 0.99 2.80
N ARG A 83 2.95 -0.28 2.98
CA ARG A 83 3.68 -0.73 4.17
C ARG A 83 5.07 -0.11 4.24
N LEU A 84 5.80 -0.10 3.13
CA LEU A 84 7.13 0.51 3.08
C LEU A 84 7.05 2.01 3.34
N GLN A 85 6.04 2.68 2.78
CA GLN A 85 5.79 4.09 3.05
C GLN A 85 5.51 4.32 4.54
N GLY A 86 4.69 3.46 5.14
CA GLY A 86 4.42 3.51 6.58
C GLY A 86 5.68 3.32 7.42
N ASP A 87 6.53 2.37 7.03
CA ASP A 87 7.80 2.12 7.73
C ASP A 87 8.71 3.35 7.69
N ALA A 88 8.76 4.05 6.55
CA ALA A 88 9.56 5.27 6.42
C ALA A 88 9.00 6.39 7.31
N HIS A 89 7.68 6.56 7.36
CA HIS A 89 7.06 7.55 8.24
C HIS A 89 7.27 7.20 9.72
N ALA A 90 7.13 5.93 10.08
CA ALA A 90 7.36 5.49 11.46
C ALA A 90 8.82 5.75 11.88
N GLY A 91 9.77 5.53 10.97
CA GLY A 91 11.18 5.82 11.23
C GLY A 91 11.47 7.30 11.44
N ARG A 92 10.59 8.18 10.95
CA ARG A 92 10.67 9.63 11.14
C ARG A 92 9.79 10.10 12.30
N ASP A 93 9.26 9.17 13.09
CA ASP A 93 8.35 9.46 14.21
C ASP A 93 7.04 10.17 13.77
N GLU A 94 6.60 9.90 12.56
CA GLU A 94 5.36 10.44 12.00
C GLU A 94 4.24 9.40 12.14
N ASP A 95 3.76 9.22 13.36
CA ASP A 95 2.81 8.17 13.73
C ASP A 95 1.50 8.20 12.94
N ALA A 96 0.91 9.38 12.77
CA ALA A 96 -0.37 9.50 12.06
C ALA A 96 -0.23 9.10 10.59
N ALA A 97 0.85 9.53 9.95
CA ALA A 97 1.12 9.17 8.55
C ALA A 97 1.41 7.67 8.43
N ALA A 98 2.17 7.10 9.36
CA ALA A 98 2.44 5.67 9.38
C ALA A 98 1.14 4.87 9.52
N GLY A 99 0.28 5.26 10.45
CA GLY A 99 -1.00 4.60 10.67
C GLY A 99 -1.90 4.65 9.43
N ALA A 100 -1.94 5.78 8.75
CA ALA A 100 -2.70 5.94 7.52
C ALA A 100 -2.24 4.96 6.44
N CYS A 101 -0.93 4.74 6.33
CA CYS A 101 -0.35 3.81 5.36
C CYS A 101 -0.60 2.35 5.76
N TYR A 102 -0.34 2.01 7.01
CA TYR A 102 -0.52 0.63 7.48
C TYR A 102 -1.97 0.18 7.45
N GLY A 103 -2.89 1.05 7.84
CA GLY A 103 -4.32 0.74 7.81
C GLY A 103 -4.79 0.43 6.39
N ARG A 104 -4.35 1.21 5.42
CA ARG A 104 -4.69 0.99 4.02
C ARG A 104 -4.08 -0.30 3.48
N ALA A 105 -2.84 -0.59 3.86
CA ALA A 105 -2.19 -1.84 3.47
C ALA A 105 -2.95 -3.05 4.02
N LEU A 106 -3.37 -2.98 5.29
CA LEU A 106 -4.14 -4.04 5.92
C LEU A 106 -5.49 -4.25 5.20
N LEU A 107 -6.17 -3.17 4.87
CA LEU A 107 -7.44 -3.22 4.14
C LEU A 107 -7.27 -3.94 2.80
N LEU A 108 -6.24 -3.61 2.06
CA LEU A 108 -5.97 -4.22 0.75
C LEU A 108 -5.66 -5.72 0.88
N LEU A 109 -4.85 -6.11 1.88
CA LEU A 109 -4.53 -7.53 2.08
C LEU A 109 -5.74 -8.34 2.54
N ARG A 110 -6.60 -7.75 3.38
CA ARG A 110 -7.86 -8.43 3.78
C ARG A 110 -8.75 -8.66 2.57
N ALA A 111 -8.85 -7.67 1.69
CA ALA A 111 -9.63 -7.81 0.46
C ALA A 111 -9.04 -8.88 -0.46
N ALA A 112 -7.71 -8.93 -0.58
CA ALA A 112 -7.02 -9.95 -1.37
C ALA A 112 -7.30 -11.35 -0.83
N LEU A 113 -7.26 -11.51 0.49
CA LEU A 113 -7.52 -12.81 1.12
C LEU A 113 -8.95 -13.29 0.89
N GLN A 114 -9.90 -12.38 0.86
CA GLN A 114 -11.31 -12.68 0.64
C GLN A 114 -11.65 -12.93 -0.82
N SER A 115 -10.75 -12.61 -1.74
CA SER A 115 -10.97 -12.79 -3.17
C SER A 115 -10.76 -14.27 -3.55
N ASP A 116 -11.35 -14.66 -4.68
CA ASP A 116 -11.16 -16.00 -5.25
C ASP A 116 -9.96 -16.06 -6.19
N ASP A 117 -9.11 -15.04 -6.14
CA ASP A 117 -7.95 -14.93 -7.03
C ASP A 117 -6.84 -15.87 -6.60
N ALA A 118 -6.37 -16.71 -7.52
CA ALA A 118 -5.32 -17.69 -7.25
C ALA A 118 -3.93 -17.05 -7.08
N THR A 119 -3.80 -15.76 -7.33
CA THR A 119 -2.51 -15.06 -7.20
C THR A 119 -2.22 -14.62 -5.77
N VAL A 120 -3.07 -14.95 -4.80
CA VAL A 120 -2.84 -14.61 -3.39
C VAL A 120 -1.61 -15.37 -2.88
N SER A 121 -0.67 -14.62 -2.30
CA SER A 121 0.57 -15.19 -1.76
C SER A 121 0.28 -16.13 -0.60
N TRP A 122 0.98 -17.26 -0.55
CA TRP A 122 0.90 -18.19 0.60
C TRP A 122 1.37 -17.54 1.90
N LYS A 123 2.11 -16.44 1.82
CA LYS A 123 2.58 -15.69 3.00
C LYS A 123 1.60 -14.62 3.47
N ILE A 124 0.44 -14.52 2.85
CA ILE A 124 -0.50 -13.42 3.16
C ILE A 124 -0.91 -13.40 4.63
N GLY A 125 -1.07 -14.56 5.26
CA GLY A 125 -1.42 -14.65 6.67
C GLY A 125 -0.36 -14.00 7.57
N THR A 126 0.90 -14.24 7.28
CA THR A 126 2.02 -13.63 8.01
C THR A 126 2.03 -12.11 7.84
N HIS A 127 1.84 -11.65 6.61
CA HIS A 127 1.79 -10.21 6.33
C HIS A 127 0.59 -9.53 6.99
N LEU A 128 -0.55 -10.20 7.02
CA LEU A 128 -1.76 -9.69 7.69
C LEU A 128 -1.53 -9.54 9.19
N ALA A 129 -0.94 -10.56 9.83
CA ALA A 129 -0.65 -10.52 11.27
C ALA A 129 0.31 -9.39 11.61
N GLU A 130 1.33 -9.19 10.78
CA GLU A 130 2.30 -8.13 10.99
C GLU A 130 1.69 -6.74 10.79
N LEU A 131 0.86 -6.55 9.77
CA LEU A 131 0.16 -5.29 9.55
C LEU A 131 -0.86 -5.00 10.66
N GLN A 132 -1.52 -6.03 11.19
CA GLN A 132 -2.41 -5.86 12.33
C GLN A 132 -1.64 -5.32 13.54
N ARG A 133 -0.46 -5.87 13.82
CA ARG A 133 0.41 -5.39 14.88
C ARG A 133 0.82 -3.93 14.64
N LEU A 134 1.21 -3.61 13.41
CA LEU A 134 1.63 -2.25 13.06
C LEU A 134 0.49 -1.24 13.17
N THR A 135 -0.74 -1.62 12.80
CA THR A 135 -1.89 -0.73 12.96
C THR A 135 -2.28 -0.55 14.43
N ASP A 136 -2.02 -1.54 15.28
CA ASP A 136 -2.22 -1.41 16.72
C ASP A 136 -1.21 -0.43 17.34
N GLU A 137 0.04 -0.44 16.85
CA GLU A 137 1.08 0.49 17.30
C GLU A 137 0.90 1.90 16.73
N HIS A 138 0.39 1.99 15.49
CA HIS A 138 0.18 3.25 14.76
C HIS A 138 -1.26 3.27 14.24
N PRO A 139 -2.23 3.70 15.07
CA PRO A 139 -3.64 3.63 14.69
C PRO A 139 -3.95 4.45 13.42
N PRO A 140 -4.73 3.88 12.50
CA PRO A 140 -5.18 4.63 11.32
C PRO A 140 -6.25 5.65 11.68
N GLY A 141 -6.51 6.59 10.76
CA GLY A 141 -7.59 7.55 10.91
C GLY A 141 -8.96 6.86 10.93
N ASP A 142 -9.99 7.61 11.36
CA ASP A 142 -11.33 7.07 11.58
C ASP A 142 -11.95 6.44 10.34
N ASP A 143 -11.70 7.01 9.15
CA ASP A 143 -12.25 6.50 7.90
C ASP A 143 -11.74 5.08 7.61
N VAL A 144 -10.44 4.85 7.78
CA VAL A 144 -9.82 3.54 7.56
C VAL A 144 -10.19 2.59 8.69
N ALA A 145 -10.16 3.06 9.94
CA ALA A 145 -10.54 2.25 11.10
C ALA A 145 -11.96 1.71 10.95
N GLY A 146 -12.89 2.54 10.47
CA GLY A 146 -14.26 2.12 10.19
C GLY A 146 -14.33 1.04 9.12
N ALA A 147 -13.54 1.16 8.06
CA ALA A 147 -13.51 0.18 6.98
C ALA A 147 -12.89 -1.15 7.41
N LEU A 148 -12.05 -1.15 8.45
CA LEU A 148 -11.38 -2.36 8.96
C LEU A 148 -12.24 -3.14 9.95
N GLN A 149 -13.32 -2.55 10.45
CA GLN A 149 -14.22 -3.21 11.39
C GLN A 149 -15.12 -4.24 10.75
#